data_1d67367529a0656bd5ffc851eed57178
#
_entry.id   1d67367529a0656bd5ffc851eed57178
#
_cell.length_a   1.000
_cell.length_b   1.000
_cell.length_c   1.000
_cell.angle_alpha   90.00
_cell.angle_beta   90.00
_cell.angle_gamma   90.00
#
_symmetry.space_group_name_H-M   'P 1'
#
loop_
_entity.id
_entity.type
_entity.pdbx_description
1 polymer ?
#
loop_
_entity_poly.entity_id
_entity_poly.type
_entity_poly.pdbx_seq_one_letter_code
_entity_poly.pdbx_strand_id
1 'polypeptide(L)'
;MSVNQKRAWGNIIVWGSFLVASAIALSLNGTFFWQEDALRNTFYAITGAAFVAWFVMMLVVWLTAPKSGTTDERDNAIMSRVNAAAGPIAMTAVAASALALMIVYLEDKSSLMSPYFLIYIIIINVVVYWLAQAINTLIAYRRS
;
A
#
# COMPACT_ATOMS: atom_id res chain seq x y z
N MET A 1 13.27 18.54 7.12
CA MET A 1 12.57 17.27 6.85
C MET A 1 13.48 16.41 6.01
N SER A 2 13.82 15.18 6.49
CA SER A 2 14.71 14.27 5.76
C SER A 2 14.05 13.73 4.47
N VAL A 3 14.86 13.20 3.56
CA VAL A 3 14.36 12.56 2.31
C VAL A 3 13.40 11.41 2.65
N ASN A 4 13.74 10.62 3.69
CA ASN A 4 12.92 9.50 4.13
C ASN A 4 11.57 9.96 4.70
N GLN A 5 11.52 11.08 5.42
CA GLN A 5 10.26 11.66 5.89
C GLN A 5 9.37 12.15 4.73
N LYS A 6 9.98 12.79 3.71
CA LYS A 6 9.23 13.24 2.51
C LYS A 6 8.62 12.04 1.78
N ARG A 7 9.40 10.95 1.59
CA ARG A 7 8.91 9.70 1.01
C ARG A 7 7.78 9.08 1.81
N ALA A 8 7.92 9.06 3.15
CA ALA A 8 6.91 8.51 4.05
C ALA A 8 5.58 9.27 3.94
N TRP A 9 5.60 10.60 3.96
CA TRP A 9 4.40 11.40 3.74
C TRP A 9 3.77 11.17 2.37
N GLY A 10 4.59 11.13 1.32
CA GLY A 10 4.10 10.84 -0.02
C GLY A 10 3.42 9.47 -0.11
N ASN A 11 4.02 8.44 0.48
CA ASN A 11 3.42 7.10 0.53
C ASN A 11 2.08 7.09 1.29
N ILE A 12 1.97 7.81 2.42
CA ILE A 12 0.71 7.90 3.17
C ILE A 12 -0.37 8.57 2.34
N ILE A 13 -0.04 9.67 1.66
CA ILE A 13 -1.02 10.40 0.83
C ILE A 13 -1.48 9.51 -0.33
N VAL A 14 -0.56 8.97 -1.12
CA VAL A 14 -0.91 8.21 -2.33
C VAL A 14 -1.63 6.90 -1.97
N TRP A 15 -1.01 6.09 -1.13
CA TRP A 15 -1.55 4.76 -0.81
C TRP A 15 -2.73 4.80 0.17
N GLY A 16 -2.77 5.80 1.05
CA GLY A 16 -3.93 6.07 1.89
C GLY A 16 -5.15 6.46 1.05
N SER A 17 -4.97 7.38 0.09
CA SER A 17 -6.04 7.75 -0.84
C SER A 17 -6.50 6.57 -1.69
N PHE A 18 -5.58 5.72 -2.16
CA PHE A 18 -5.92 4.50 -2.88
C PHE A 18 -6.76 3.54 -2.03
N LEU A 19 -6.40 3.30 -0.76
CA LEU A 19 -7.20 2.44 0.12
C LEU A 19 -8.59 3.00 0.37
N VAL A 20 -8.71 4.31 0.60
CA VAL A 20 -10.01 4.97 0.81
C VAL A 20 -10.86 4.86 -0.46
N ALA A 21 -10.32 5.16 -1.63
CA ALA A 21 -11.03 5.04 -2.90
C ALA A 21 -11.47 3.58 -3.17
N SER A 22 -10.59 2.62 -2.89
CA SER A 22 -10.90 1.19 -3.02
C SER A 22 -12.00 0.74 -2.05
N ALA A 23 -11.96 1.20 -0.79
CA ALA A 23 -12.98 0.87 0.21
C ALA A 23 -14.34 1.46 -0.18
N ILE A 24 -14.39 2.70 -0.69
CA ILE A 24 -15.62 3.33 -1.19
C ILE A 24 -16.16 2.54 -2.39
N ALA A 25 -15.32 2.19 -3.35
CA ALA A 25 -15.73 1.42 -4.52
C ALA A 25 -16.32 0.06 -4.13
N LEU A 26 -15.70 -0.65 -3.19
CA LEU A 26 -16.20 -1.92 -2.68
C LEU A 26 -17.50 -1.77 -1.89
N SER A 27 -17.63 -0.73 -1.06
CA SER A 27 -18.85 -0.51 -0.27
C SER A 27 -20.07 -0.16 -1.12
N LEU A 28 -19.86 0.52 -2.24
CA LEU A 28 -20.94 0.90 -3.16
C LEU A 28 -21.39 -0.23 -4.09
N ASN A 29 -20.46 -1.12 -4.48
CA ASN A 29 -20.71 -2.12 -5.52
C ASN A 29 -20.68 -3.56 -4.99
N GLY A 30 -20.32 -3.77 -3.74
CA GLY A 30 -20.22 -5.10 -3.13
C GLY A 30 -19.18 -6.00 -3.82
N THR A 31 -19.32 -7.32 -3.64
CA THR A 31 -18.42 -8.33 -4.24
C THR A 31 -18.66 -8.52 -5.75
N PHE A 32 -19.76 -8.03 -6.30
CA PHE A 32 -20.07 -8.04 -7.74
C PHE A 32 -19.16 -7.14 -8.57
N PHE A 33 -18.40 -6.26 -7.93
CA PHE A 33 -17.46 -5.33 -8.54
C PHE A 33 -16.52 -6.00 -9.59
N TRP A 34 -16.16 -7.27 -9.38
CA TRP A 34 -15.24 -8.00 -10.26
C TRP A 34 -15.91 -8.69 -11.45
N GLN A 35 -17.23 -8.80 -11.43
CA GLN A 35 -18.00 -9.46 -12.48
C GLN A 35 -18.40 -8.48 -13.59
N GLU A 36 -18.47 -7.19 -13.27
CA GLU A 36 -18.79 -6.15 -14.25
C GLU A 36 -17.53 -5.50 -14.83
N ASP A 37 -17.38 -5.57 -16.16
CA ASP A 37 -16.23 -5.02 -16.88
C ASP A 37 -16.00 -3.53 -16.61
N ALA A 38 -17.09 -2.75 -16.53
CA ALA A 38 -17.00 -1.31 -16.27
C ALA A 38 -16.40 -1.01 -14.88
N LEU A 39 -16.84 -1.73 -13.85
CA LEU A 39 -16.36 -1.55 -12.48
C LEU A 39 -14.92 -2.04 -12.34
N ARG A 40 -14.58 -3.15 -12.97
CA ARG A 40 -13.20 -3.67 -13.03
C ARG A 40 -12.27 -2.68 -13.72
N ASN A 41 -12.68 -2.07 -14.83
CA ASN A 41 -11.88 -1.06 -15.53
C ASN A 41 -11.71 0.21 -14.69
N THR A 42 -12.72 0.63 -13.94
CA THR A 42 -12.61 1.74 -12.98
C THR A 42 -11.56 1.44 -11.91
N PHE A 43 -11.56 0.22 -11.38
CA PHE A 43 -10.54 -0.19 -10.40
C PHE A 43 -9.13 -0.18 -11.01
N TYR A 44 -8.94 -0.67 -12.23
CA TYR A 44 -7.65 -0.59 -12.91
C TYR A 44 -7.21 0.85 -13.15
N ALA A 45 -8.14 1.74 -13.48
CA ALA A 45 -7.85 3.16 -13.64
C ALA A 45 -7.40 3.80 -12.31
N ILE A 46 -8.10 3.51 -11.19
CA ILE A 46 -7.71 3.98 -9.85
C ILE A 46 -6.34 3.44 -9.47
N THR A 47 -6.09 2.15 -9.69
CA THR A 47 -4.81 1.51 -9.38
C THR A 47 -3.68 2.10 -10.24
N GLY A 48 -3.90 2.23 -11.53
CA GLY A 48 -2.94 2.85 -12.45
C GLY A 48 -2.62 4.29 -12.08
N ALA A 49 -3.63 5.09 -11.76
CA ALA A 49 -3.46 6.48 -11.31
C ALA A 49 -2.64 6.55 -10.02
N ALA A 50 -2.88 5.65 -9.05
CA ALA A 50 -2.11 5.59 -7.80
C ALA A 50 -0.63 5.26 -8.06
N PHE A 51 -0.33 4.30 -8.95
CA PHE A 51 1.06 3.98 -9.33
C PHE A 51 1.75 5.14 -10.06
N VAL A 52 1.05 5.82 -10.96
CA VAL A 52 1.60 7.02 -11.66
C VAL A 52 1.87 8.13 -10.64
N ALA A 53 0.93 8.42 -9.74
CA ALA A 53 1.10 9.42 -8.69
C ALA A 53 2.28 9.07 -7.76
N TRP A 54 2.40 7.80 -7.39
CA TRP A 54 3.53 7.32 -6.59
C TRP A 54 4.86 7.48 -7.33
N PHE A 55 4.93 7.13 -8.60
CA PHE A 55 6.14 7.29 -9.41
C PHE A 55 6.54 8.76 -9.54
N VAL A 56 5.59 9.65 -9.85
CA VAL A 56 5.83 11.10 -9.92
C VAL A 56 6.32 11.63 -8.57
N MET A 57 5.69 11.24 -7.48
CA MET A 57 6.11 11.62 -6.12
C MET A 57 7.54 11.17 -5.84
N MET A 58 7.89 9.92 -6.16
CA MET A 58 9.25 9.40 -5.97
C MET A 58 10.28 10.15 -6.81
N LEU A 59 9.92 10.50 -8.05
CA LEU A 59 10.76 11.30 -8.94
C LEU A 59 11.00 12.70 -8.36
N VAL A 60 9.96 13.37 -7.89
CA VAL A 60 10.07 14.70 -7.24
C VAL A 60 10.96 14.63 -6.00
N VAL A 61 10.76 13.64 -5.14
CA VAL A 61 11.60 13.45 -3.95
C VAL A 61 13.05 13.20 -4.34
N TRP A 62 13.31 12.41 -5.38
CA TRP A 62 14.66 12.13 -5.89
C TRP A 62 15.33 13.39 -6.46
N LEU A 63 14.61 14.17 -7.28
CA LEU A 63 15.12 15.41 -7.88
C LEU A 63 15.39 16.51 -6.82
N THR A 64 14.62 16.51 -5.72
CA THR A 64 14.77 17.50 -4.64
C THR A 64 15.68 17.01 -3.50
N ALA A 65 16.22 15.80 -3.60
CA ALA A 65 17.16 15.27 -2.62
C ALA A 65 18.48 16.06 -2.66
N PRO A 66 19.10 16.37 -1.52
CA PRO A 66 20.42 16.97 -1.47
C PRO A 66 21.44 16.06 -2.16
N LYS A 67 22.29 16.64 -3.01
CA LYS A 67 23.34 15.89 -3.73
C LYS A 67 24.46 15.36 -2.82
N SER A 68 24.54 15.80 -1.56
CA SER A 68 25.46 15.28 -0.55
C SER A 68 24.98 13.90 -0.08
N GLY A 69 25.38 12.87 -0.79
CA GLY A 69 24.88 11.50 -0.70
C GLY A 69 25.35 10.68 0.50
N THR A 70 25.58 11.26 1.66
CA THR A 70 25.80 10.50 2.89
C THR A 70 24.47 10.28 3.58
N THR A 71 23.88 9.11 3.34
CA THR A 71 22.87 8.57 4.28
C THR A 71 23.59 8.50 5.63
N ASP A 72 23.18 9.33 6.57
CA ASP A 72 23.74 9.35 7.91
C ASP A 72 23.54 7.95 8.54
N GLU A 73 24.52 7.46 9.33
CA GLU A 73 24.40 6.20 10.07
C GLU A 73 23.10 6.15 10.88
N ARG A 74 22.66 7.29 11.39
CA ARG A 74 21.38 7.46 12.06
C ARG A 74 20.20 7.12 11.16
N ASP A 75 20.17 7.62 9.92
CA ASP A 75 19.10 7.33 8.96
C ASP A 75 19.05 5.84 8.61
N ASN A 76 20.20 5.18 8.47
CA ASN A 76 20.28 3.74 8.23
C ASN A 76 19.78 2.94 9.43
N ALA A 77 20.14 3.32 10.67
CA ALA A 77 19.67 2.66 11.88
C ALA A 77 18.13 2.82 12.05
N ILE A 78 17.60 4.01 11.74
CA ILE A 78 16.14 4.25 11.75
C ILE A 78 15.46 3.35 10.72
N MET A 79 15.92 3.32 9.47
CA MET A 79 15.30 2.53 8.41
C MET A 79 15.38 1.03 8.67
N SER A 80 16.46 0.53 9.27
CA SER A 80 16.55 -0.87 9.70
C SER A 80 15.46 -1.24 10.71
N ARG A 81 15.23 -0.41 11.74
CA ARG A 81 14.16 -0.61 12.73
C ARG A 81 12.77 -0.51 12.11
N VAL A 82 12.57 0.45 11.20
CA VAL A 82 11.30 0.62 10.47
C VAL A 82 10.98 -0.62 9.66
N ASN A 83 11.93 -1.16 8.91
CA ASN A 83 11.75 -2.37 8.11
C ASN A 83 11.47 -3.60 8.99
N ALA A 84 12.17 -3.74 10.11
CA ALA A 84 11.93 -4.80 11.07
C ALA A 84 10.51 -4.75 11.68
N ALA A 85 9.97 -3.55 11.92
CA ALA A 85 8.62 -3.38 12.43
C ALA A 85 7.53 -3.55 11.35
N ALA A 86 7.80 -3.17 10.10
CA ALA A 86 6.83 -3.29 9.01
C ALA A 86 6.60 -4.74 8.56
N GLY A 87 7.61 -5.60 8.66
CA GLY A 87 7.52 -7.00 8.28
C GLY A 87 6.40 -7.79 8.97
N PRO A 88 6.34 -7.83 10.31
CA PRO A 88 5.26 -8.50 11.03
C PRO A 88 3.86 -7.97 10.68
N ILE A 89 3.71 -6.65 10.46
CA ILE A 89 2.43 -6.06 10.05
C ILE A 89 2.01 -6.59 8.68
N ALA A 90 2.93 -6.65 7.72
CA ALA A 90 2.66 -7.21 6.41
C ALA A 90 2.28 -8.70 6.49
N MET A 91 3.00 -9.50 7.28
CA MET A 91 2.68 -10.92 7.48
C MET A 91 1.29 -11.12 8.09
N THR A 92 0.92 -10.27 9.07
CA THR A 92 -0.42 -10.29 9.65
C THR A 92 -1.49 -9.94 8.63
N ALA A 93 -1.25 -8.96 7.77
CA ALA A 93 -2.16 -8.60 6.68
C ALA A 93 -2.35 -9.74 5.68
N VAL A 94 -1.26 -10.42 5.29
CA VAL A 94 -1.31 -11.61 4.42
C VAL A 94 -2.11 -12.73 5.07
N ALA A 95 -1.86 -13.04 6.35
CA ALA A 95 -2.60 -14.06 7.08
C ALA A 95 -4.09 -13.71 7.20
N ALA A 96 -4.43 -12.47 7.52
CA ALA A 96 -5.81 -12.00 7.58
C ALA A 96 -6.51 -12.09 6.21
N SER A 97 -5.82 -11.73 5.14
CA SER A 97 -6.33 -11.87 3.77
C SER A 97 -6.58 -13.33 3.39
N ALA A 98 -5.67 -14.24 3.76
CA ALA A 98 -5.81 -15.66 3.51
C ALA A 98 -7.00 -16.26 4.28
N LEU A 99 -7.18 -15.87 5.54
CA LEU A 99 -8.34 -16.28 6.35
C LEU A 99 -9.65 -15.75 5.78
N ALA A 100 -9.70 -14.47 5.38
CA ALA A 100 -10.88 -13.88 4.73
C ALA A 100 -11.24 -14.62 3.44
N LEU A 101 -10.25 -14.93 2.60
CA LEU A 101 -10.45 -15.74 1.39
C LEU A 101 -11.00 -17.14 1.71
N MET A 102 -10.47 -17.78 2.73
CA MET A 102 -10.93 -19.11 3.15
C MET A 102 -12.39 -19.07 3.60
N ILE A 103 -12.79 -18.06 4.40
CA ILE A 103 -14.17 -17.91 4.87
C ILE A 103 -15.11 -17.72 3.67
N VAL A 104 -14.78 -16.79 2.77
CA VAL A 104 -15.62 -16.53 1.58
C VAL A 104 -15.70 -17.77 0.68
N TYR A 105 -14.59 -18.51 0.52
CA TYR A 105 -14.59 -19.76 -0.25
C TYR A 105 -15.50 -20.84 0.35
N LEU A 106 -15.60 -20.91 1.68
CA LEU A 106 -16.48 -21.87 2.37
C LEU A 106 -17.96 -21.51 2.18
N GLU A 107 -18.29 -20.20 2.09
CA GLU A 107 -19.65 -19.71 1.91
C GLU A 107 -20.09 -19.74 0.44
N ASP A 108 -19.24 -19.32 -0.48
CA ASP A 108 -19.56 -19.27 -1.92
C ASP A 108 -18.36 -19.61 -2.80
N LYS A 109 -18.32 -20.87 -3.24
CA LYS A 109 -17.25 -21.39 -4.10
C LYS A 109 -17.14 -20.71 -5.47
N SER A 110 -18.20 -20.04 -5.95
CA SER A 110 -18.25 -19.47 -7.29
C SER A 110 -17.64 -18.07 -7.36
N SER A 111 -17.66 -17.31 -6.26
CA SER A 111 -17.24 -15.91 -6.23
C SER A 111 -15.73 -15.70 -6.19
N LEU A 112 -14.95 -16.71 -5.77
CA LEU A 112 -13.51 -16.59 -5.51
C LEU A 112 -12.60 -16.94 -6.70
N MET A 113 -13.17 -17.41 -7.80
CA MET A 113 -12.37 -17.90 -8.94
C MET A 113 -11.93 -16.80 -9.91
N SER A 114 -12.22 -15.52 -9.62
CA SER A 114 -11.73 -14.44 -10.47
C SER A 114 -10.25 -14.17 -10.20
N PRO A 115 -9.34 -14.37 -11.18
CA PRO A 115 -7.91 -14.02 -11.04
C PRO A 115 -7.71 -12.55 -10.64
N TYR A 116 -8.64 -11.70 -11.02
CA TYR A 116 -8.62 -10.26 -10.74
C TYR A 116 -8.77 -9.95 -9.24
N PHE A 117 -9.58 -10.74 -8.53
CA PHE A 117 -9.74 -10.61 -7.09
C PHE A 117 -8.45 -10.98 -6.33
N LEU A 118 -7.75 -12.03 -6.78
CA LEU A 118 -6.46 -12.41 -6.21
C LEU A 118 -5.40 -11.33 -6.42
N ILE A 119 -5.33 -10.75 -7.62
CA ILE A 119 -4.41 -9.64 -7.92
C ILE A 119 -4.71 -8.44 -7.00
N TYR A 120 -5.98 -8.12 -6.79
CA TYR A 120 -6.39 -7.06 -5.87
C TYR A 120 -5.88 -7.29 -4.44
N ILE A 121 -6.07 -8.49 -3.91
CA ILE A 121 -5.60 -8.84 -2.57
C ILE A 121 -4.08 -8.70 -2.47
N ILE A 122 -3.34 -9.12 -3.49
CA ILE A 122 -1.89 -8.95 -3.54
C ILE A 122 -1.53 -7.46 -3.49
N ILE A 123 -2.18 -6.63 -4.30
CA ILE A 123 -1.95 -5.19 -4.31
C ILE A 123 -2.24 -4.57 -2.94
N ILE A 124 -3.36 -4.90 -2.31
CA ILE A 124 -3.71 -4.40 -0.98
C ILE A 124 -2.65 -4.79 0.06
N ASN A 125 -2.15 -6.02 0.06
CA ASN A 125 -1.11 -6.44 0.99
C ASN A 125 0.20 -5.65 0.80
N VAL A 126 0.61 -5.39 -0.46
CA VAL A 126 1.77 -4.56 -0.76
C VAL A 126 1.57 -3.12 -0.28
N VAL A 127 0.38 -2.56 -0.49
CA VAL A 127 0.03 -1.21 -0.04
C VAL A 127 0.04 -1.11 1.49
N VAL A 128 -0.49 -2.11 2.19
CA VAL A 128 -0.44 -2.18 3.67
C VAL A 128 1.00 -2.19 4.17
N TYR A 129 1.89 -2.96 3.53
CA TYR A 129 3.32 -2.95 3.85
C TYR A 129 3.95 -1.55 3.69
N TRP A 130 3.72 -0.89 2.55
CA TRP A 130 4.27 0.45 2.31
C TRP A 130 3.72 1.51 3.27
N LEU A 131 2.44 1.43 3.63
CA LEU A 131 1.84 2.31 4.64
C LEU A 131 2.41 2.05 6.04
N ALA A 132 2.55 0.80 6.44
CA ALA A 132 3.17 0.44 7.71
C ALA A 132 4.62 0.97 7.79
N GLN A 133 5.40 0.80 6.73
CA GLN A 133 6.76 1.33 6.63
C GLN A 133 6.76 2.86 6.73
N ALA A 134 5.86 3.55 6.02
CA ALA A 134 5.77 5.00 6.02
C ALA A 134 5.39 5.56 7.41
N ILE A 135 4.39 4.98 8.06
CA ILE A 135 3.94 5.38 9.40
C ILE A 135 5.07 5.15 10.41
N ASN A 136 5.69 3.97 10.40
CA ASN A 136 6.82 3.67 11.31
C ASN A 136 8.00 4.61 11.06
N THR A 137 8.27 5.02 9.82
CA THR A 137 9.28 6.03 9.49
C THR A 137 8.99 7.34 10.21
N LEU A 138 7.77 7.87 10.09
CA LEU A 138 7.41 9.14 10.73
C LEU A 138 7.48 9.07 12.26
N ILE A 139 7.03 7.95 12.85
CA ILE A 139 7.12 7.70 14.30
C ILE A 139 8.58 7.68 14.76
N ALA A 140 9.44 6.96 14.05
CA ALA A 140 10.85 6.82 14.40
C ALA A 140 11.58 8.16 14.34
N TYR A 141 11.34 8.98 13.31
CA TYR A 141 11.92 10.32 13.20
C TYR A 141 11.38 11.32 14.22
N ARG A 142 10.16 11.12 14.74
CA ARG A 142 9.61 11.97 15.80
C ARG A 142 10.22 11.67 17.17
N ARG A 143 10.69 10.43 17.39
CA ARG A 143 11.22 9.97 18.67
C ARG A 143 12.76 10.09 18.77
N SER A 144 13.43 10.38 17.69
CA SER A 144 14.89 10.53 17.58
C SER A 144 15.33 12.00 17.61
#